data_ede9377f0be1fd26ee810f1cb7523948
#
_entry.id   ede9377f0be1fd26ee810f1cb7523948
#
_cell.length_a   1.000
_cell.length_b   1.000
_cell.length_c   1.000
_cell.angle_alpha   90.00
_cell.angle_beta   90.00
_cell.angle_gamma   90.00
#
_symmetry.space_group_name_H-M   'P 1'
#
loop_
_entity.id
_entity.type
_entity.pdbx_description
1 polymer ?
#
loop_
_entity_poly.entity_id
_entity_poly.type
_entity_poly.pdbx_seq_one_letter_code
_entity_poly.pdbx_strand_id
1 'polypeptide(L)'
;MIERKGKLGLGTAYIAGFKWAIEHQYDFVFEMDADFSHNPNDLPRLYNKCAVEGYDVAIGSRYVSGVNVVNWPMGRVLMSYFASKYVRIITGLPIHDTTAGFKCYRREVLETIGLDGIRFKGYAFQIEMKFTAYKCGFKIAEVPVIFVNRELGTSKMNGSIFGEAVLGVIQLKLGSWFRKYPQKKTV
;
A
#
# COMPACT_ATOMS: atom_id res chain seq x y z
N MET A 1 16.74 -0.07 -14.79
CA MET A 1 16.75 -0.55 -13.38
C MET A 1 17.45 0.53 -12.54
N ILE A 2 16.90 0.86 -11.35
CA ILE A 2 17.50 1.84 -10.45
C ILE A 2 18.25 1.07 -9.36
N GLU A 3 19.56 1.23 -9.29
CA GLU A 3 20.41 0.62 -8.26
C GLU A 3 20.59 1.56 -7.07
N ARG A 4 20.60 1.02 -5.86
CA ARG A 4 20.73 1.78 -4.61
C ARG A 4 21.94 1.28 -3.80
N LYS A 5 22.60 2.20 -3.11
CA LYS A 5 23.84 1.93 -2.32
C LYS A 5 23.63 1.02 -1.09
N GLY A 6 22.47 0.38 -0.91
CA GLY A 6 22.22 -0.54 0.20
C GLY A 6 20.75 -0.67 0.60
N LYS A 7 20.49 -1.44 1.67
CA LYS A 7 19.15 -1.68 2.23
C LYS A 7 18.76 -0.53 3.15
N LEU A 8 18.04 0.46 2.62
CA LEU A 8 17.58 1.65 3.37
C LEU A 8 16.10 1.55 3.81
N GLY A 9 15.50 0.37 3.67
CA GLY A 9 14.09 0.11 3.96
C GLY A 9 13.20 0.10 2.70
N LEU A 10 12.08 -0.63 2.81
CA LEU A 10 11.13 -0.85 1.70
C LEU A 10 10.55 0.47 1.20
N GLY A 11 9.99 1.28 2.09
CA GLY A 11 9.35 2.55 1.74
C GLY A 11 10.26 3.50 1.00
N THR A 12 11.55 3.58 1.38
CA THR A 12 12.50 4.45 0.67
C THR A 12 12.82 3.95 -0.75
N ALA A 13 12.69 2.64 -1.00
CA ALA A 13 12.84 2.09 -2.35
C ALA A 13 11.66 2.50 -3.24
N TYR A 14 10.44 2.35 -2.73
CA TYR A 14 9.24 2.77 -3.45
C TYR A 14 9.20 4.28 -3.69
N ILE A 15 9.53 5.11 -2.69
CA ILE A 15 9.58 6.56 -2.87
C ILE A 15 10.58 6.95 -3.98
N ALA A 16 11.75 6.32 -4.05
CA ALA A 16 12.71 6.58 -5.11
C ALA A 16 12.13 6.21 -6.50
N GLY A 17 11.46 5.05 -6.61
CA GLY A 17 10.79 4.63 -7.83
C GLY A 17 9.62 5.55 -8.22
N PHE A 18 8.83 5.99 -7.25
CA PHE A 18 7.71 6.92 -7.49
C PHE A 18 8.20 8.28 -7.99
N LYS A 19 9.24 8.85 -7.38
CA LYS A 19 9.85 10.10 -7.83
C LYS A 19 10.37 9.99 -9.25
N TRP A 20 11.06 8.90 -9.56
CA TRP A 20 11.54 8.62 -10.91
C TRP A 20 10.37 8.52 -11.90
N ALA A 21 9.30 7.83 -11.56
CA ALA A 21 8.12 7.70 -12.41
C ALA A 21 7.41 9.04 -12.65
N ILE A 22 7.32 9.90 -11.64
CA ILE A 22 6.79 11.27 -11.78
C ILE A 22 7.67 12.10 -12.72
N GLU A 23 8.98 12.07 -12.53
CA GLU A 23 9.95 12.79 -13.38
C GLU A 23 9.84 12.38 -14.85
N HIS A 24 9.59 11.09 -15.12
CA HIS A 24 9.43 10.54 -16.47
C HIS A 24 7.97 10.57 -16.97
N GLN A 25 7.09 11.27 -16.25
CA GLN A 25 5.69 11.53 -16.64
C GLN A 25 4.83 10.29 -16.91
N TYR A 26 5.08 9.18 -16.21
CA TYR A 26 4.20 8.00 -16.26
C TYR A 26 2.84 8.31 -15.64
N ASP A 27 1.75 8.04 -16.36
CA ASP A 27 0.38 8.33 -15.89
C ASP A 27 -0.09 7.37 -14.79
N PHE A 28 0.39 6.13 -14.84
CA PHE A 28 0.07 5.09 -13.85
C PHE A 28 1.34 4.41 -13.37
N VAL A 29 1.41 4.19 -12.05
CA VAL A 29 2.58 3.58 -11.41
C VAL A 29 2.13 2.41 -10.57
N PHE A 30 2.76 1.25 -10.77
CA PHE A 30 2.48 0.06 -10.00
C PHE A 30 3.51 -0.17 -8.89
N GLU A 31 3.03 -0.69 -7.79
CA GLU A 31 3.81 -1.25 -6.71
C GLU A 31 3.48 -2.73 -6.62
N MET A 32 4.49 -3.60 -6.73
CA MET A 32 4.32 -5.05 -6.75
C MET A 32 5.58 -5.72 -6.20
N ASP A 33 5.43 -6.76 -5.38
CA ASP A 33 6.55 -7.55 -4.90
C ASP A 33 7.07 -8.47 -6.04
N ALA A 34 8.40 -8.58 -6.15
CA ALA A 34 9.07 -9.37 -7.19
C ALA A 34 9.42 -10.80 -6.72
N ASP A 35 8.62 -11.38 -5.82
CA ASP A 35 8.83 -12.71 -5.21
C ASP A 35 7.80 -13.76 -5.66
N PHE A 36 7.12 -13.47 -6.77
CA PHE A 36 6.06 -14.31 -7.36
C PHE A 36 4.82 -14.52 -6.48
N SER A 37 4.67 -13.78 -5.40
CA SER A 37 3.47 -13.85 -4.56
C SER A 37 2.24 -13.21 -5.19
N HIS A 38 2.43 -12.34 -6.17
CA HIS A 38 1.37 -11.69 -6.95
C HIS A 38 1.34 -12.20 -8.39
N ASN A 39 0.12 -12.46 -8.91
CA ASN A 39 -0.06 -12.83 -10.30
C ASN A 39 0.02 -11.60 -11.22
N PRO A 40 0.95 -11.54 -12.19
CA PRO A 40 1.04 -10.43 -13.15
C PRO A 40 -0.24 -10.21 -13.96
N ASN A 41 -1.06 -11.25 -14.17
CA ASN A 41 -2.34 -11.15 -14.88
C ASN A 41 -3.38 -10.30 -14.14
N ASP A 42 -3.13 -9.93 -12.90
CA ASP A 42 -3.98 -8.97 -12.16
C ASP A 42 -3.65 -7.51 -12.47
N LEU A 43 -2.48 -7.20 -13.08
CA LEU A 43 -2.09 -5.83 -13.46
C LEU A 43 -3.15 -5.12 -14.33
N PRO A 44 -3.69 -5.75 -15.41
CA PRO A 44 -4.74 -5.12 -16.21
C PRO A 44 -6.01 -4.80 -15.42
N ARG A 45 -6.36 -5.62 -14.43
CA ARG A 45 -7.55 -5.41 -13.58
C ARG A 45 -7.40 -4.17 -12.69
N LEU A 46 -6.21 -4.00 -12.07
CA LEU A 46 -5.91 -2.81 -11.28
C LEU A 46 -5.82 -1.56 -12.17
N TYR A 47 -5.18 -1.68 -13.34
CA TYR A 47 -5.11 -0.61 -14.33
C TYR A 47 -6.50 -0.10 -14.74
N ASN A 48 -7.40 -1.01 -15.09
CA ASN A 48 -8.76 -0.67 -15.52
C ASN A 48 -9.54 0.07 -14.43
N LYS A 49 -9.36 -0.28 -13.15
CA LYS A 49 -9.95 0.48 -12.03
C LYS A 49 -9.53 1.94 -12.05
N CYS A 50 -8.26 2.21 -12.32
CA CYS A 50 -7.76 3.58 -12.38
C CYS A 50 -8.05 4.24 -13.72
N ALA A 51 -7.73 3.59 -14.85
CA ALA A 51 -7.78 4.20 -16.16
C ALA A 51 -9.20 4.38 -16.70
N VAL A 52 -10.08 3.40 -16.45
CA VAL A 52 -11.41 3.32 -17.03
C VAL A 52 -12.51 3.67 -16.03
N GLU A 53 -12.45 3.11 -14.81
CA GLU A 53 -13.52 3.29 -13.81
C GLU A 53 -13.34 4.57 -12.95
N GLY A 54 -12.28 5.33 -13.16
CA GLY A 54 -12.10 6.64 -12.54
C GLY A 54 -11.68 6.64 -11.07
N TYR A 55 -11.15 5.52 -10.58
CA TYR A 55 -10.49 5.49 -9.27
C TYR A 55 -9.07 6.06 -9.38
N ASP A 56 -8.56 6.57 -8.26
CA ASP A 56 -7.25 7.19 -8.21
C ASP A 56 -6.17 6.19 -7.75
N VAL A 57 -6.58 5.23 -6.91
CA VAL A 57 -5.75 4.13 -6.43
C VAL A 57 -6.54 2.84 -6.53
N ALA A 58 -5.92 1.79 -7.07
CA ALA A 58 -6.46 0.43 -7.05
C ALA A 58 -5.53 -0.48 -6.23
N ILE A 59 -6.11 -1.25 -5.31
CA ILE A 59 -5.38 -2.15 -4.39
C ILE A 59 -5.73 -3.59 -4.72
N GLY A 60 -4.73 -4.44 -4.92
CA GLY A 60 -4.90 -5.88 -4.94
C GLY A 60 -5.17 -6.38 -3.51
N SER A 61 -6.41 -6.71 -3.22
CA SER A 61 -6.89 -7.02 -1.88
C SER A 61 -7.05 -8.52 -1.67
N ARG A 62 -6.51 -9.04 -0.58
CA ARG A 62 -6.69 -10.42 -0.13
C ARG A 62 -8.00 -10.63 0.62
N TYR A 63 -8.68 -9.54 1.02
CA TYR A 63 -9.77 -9.60 2.01
C TYR A 63 -11.08 -8.98 1.55
N VAL A 64 -11.17 -8.36 0.38
CA VAL A 64 -12.40 -7.70 -0.11
C VAL A 64 -13.52 -8.69 -0.47
N SER A 65 -13.16 -9.91 -0.91
CA SER A 65 -14.12 -10.96 -1.28
C SER A 65 -13.89 -12.26 -0.49
N GLY A 66 -13.56 -12.17 0.79
CA GLY A 66 -13.19 -13.30 1.64
C GLY A 66 -11.68 -13.34 1.91
N VAL A 67 -11.11 -14.51 2.19
CA VAL A 67 -9.68 -14.69 2.48
C VAL A 67 -9.03 -15.39 1.28
N ASN A 68 -8.31 -14.63 0.48
CA ASN A 68 -7.72 -15.09 -0.79
C ASN A 68 -6.19 -15.25 -0.65
N VAL A 69 -5.77 -16.23 0.15
CA VAL A 69 -4.35 -16.56 0.35
C VAL A 69 -4.12 -18.05 0.17
N VAL A 70 -2.99 -18.41 -0.42
CA VAL A 70 -2.61 -19.81 -0.68
C VAL A 70 -1.32 -20.13 0.06
N ASN A 71 -1.28 -21.30 0.69
CA ASN A 71 -0.11 -21.83 1.42
C ASN A 71 0.36 -20.95 2.60
N TRP A 72 -0.55 -20.22 3.25
CA TRP A 72 -0.24 -19.51 4.48
C TRP A 72 -0.59 -20.35 5.71
N PRO A 73 0.29 -20.42 6.73
CA PRO A 73 -0.11 -20.93 8.03
C PRO A 73 -1.28 -20.13 8.61
N MET A 74 -2.25 -20.81 9.25
CA MET A 74 -3.46 -20.18 9.80
C MET A 74 -3.15 -18.99 10.72
N GLY A 75 -2.12 -19.10 11.57
CA GLY A 75 -1.71 -18.00 12.44
C GLY A 75 -1.30 -16.73 11.68
N ARG A 76 -0.67 -16.88 10.52
CA ARG A 76 -0.32 -15.75 9.64
C ARG A 76 -1.56 -15.14 8.99
N VAL A 77 -2.53 -15.97 8.58
CA VAL A 77 -3.81 -15.51 8.03
C VAL A 77 -4.54 -14.63 9.05
N LEU A 78 -4.73 -15.16 10.25
CA LEU A 78 -5.42 -14.46 11.34
C LEU A 78 -4.71 -13.16 11.72
N MET A 79 -3.40 -13.20 11.90
CA MET A 79 -2.60 -12.02 12.24
C MET A 79 -2.74 -10.92 11.17
N SER A 80 -2.62 -11.26 9.89
CA SER A 80 -2.73 -10.31 8.79
C SER A 80 -4.15 -9.74 8.65
N TYR A 81 -5.17 -10.58 8.82
CA TYR A 81 -6.58 -10.17 8.77
C TYR A 81 -6.92 -9.21 9.91
N PHE A 82 -6.55 -9.58 11.15
CA PHE A 82 -6.81 -8.73 12.31
C PHE A 82 -5.98 -7.46 12.30
N ALA A 83 -4.74 -7.48 11.78
CA ALA A 83 -3.95 -6.28 11.56
C ALA A 83 -4.67 -5.30 10.62
N SER A 84 -5.22 -5.79 9.51
CA SER A 84 -5.99 -4.94 8.59
C SER A 84 -7.26 -4.39 9.26
N LYS A 85 -7.97 -5.21 10.04
CA LYS A 85 -9.16 -4.78 10.78
C LYS A 85 -8.82 -3.72 11.84
N TYR A 86 -7.73 -3.90 12.58
CA TYR A 86 -7.21 -2.92 13.55
C TYR A 86 -6.93 -1.57 12.87
N VAL A 87 -6.19 -1.58 11.76
CA VAL A 87 -5.88 -0.35 11.01
C VAL A 87 -7.16 0.36 10.56
N ARG A 88 -8.15 -0.37 10.03
CA ARG A 88 -9.45 0.20 9.64
C ARG A 88 -10.14 0.92 10.78
N ILE A 89 -10.22 0.28 11.95
CA ILE A 89 -10.88 0.84 13.15
C ILE A 89 -10.17 2.13 13.59
N ILE A 90 -8.85 2.11 13.70
CA ILE A 90 -8.08 3.27 14.19
C ILE A 90 -8.08 4.42 13.18
N THR A 91 -7.85 4.12 11.89
CA THR A 91 -7.68 5.16 10.88
C THR A 91 -8.99 5.63 10.26
N GLY A 92 -10.01 4.78 10.23
CA GLY A 92 -11.25 5.01 9.49
C GLY A 92 -11.13 4.77 7.99
N LEU A 93 -10.07 4.07 7.51
CA LEU A 93 -9.91 3.73 6.10
C LEU A 93 -11.03 2.79 5.63
N PRO A 94 -11.75 3.09 4.53
CA PRO A 94 -12.85 2.27 4.01
C PRO A 94 -12.35 1.12 3.12
N ILE A 95 -11.22 0.48 3.46
CA ILE A 95 -10.60 -0.61 2.69
C ILE A 95 -10.35 -1.83 3.58
N HIS A 96 -10.49 -3.04 3.01
CA HIS A 96 -10.37 -4.29 3.75
C HIS A 96 -8.92 -4.73 3.94
N ASP A 97 -8.08 -4.54 2.93
CA ASP A 97 -6.66 -4.90 2.99
C ASP A 97 -5.76 -3.68 3.13
N THR A 98 -5.65 -3.19 4.35
CA THR A 98 -4.85 -2.00 4.65
C THR A 98 -3.34 -2.25 4.55
N THR A 99 -2.89 -3.50 4.56
CA THR A 99 -1.48 -3.88 4.53
C THR A 99 -0.99 -4.34 3.15
N ALA A 100 -1.89 -4.42 2.15
CA ALA A 100 -1.53 -4.85 0.80
C ALA A 100 -0.43 -3.99 0.18
N GLY A 101 0.54 -4.65 -0.47
CA GLY A 101 1.64 -4.02 -1.21
C GLY A 101 1.36 -3.87 -2.70
N PHE A 102 0.48 -4.67 -3.28
CA PHE A 102 0.15 -4.63 -4.70
C PHE A 102 -0.86 -3.51 -5.00
N LYS A 103 -0.44 -2.49 -5.76
CA LYS A 103 -1.26 -1.31 -6.02
C LYS A 103 -0.95 -0.68 -7.37
N CYS A 104 -1.95 0.01 -7.93
CA CYS A 104 -1.81 0.94 -9.03
C CYS A 104 -2.19 2.34 -8.55
N TYR A 105 -1.39 3.33 -8.86
CA TYR A 105 -1.63 4.74 -8.57
C TYR A 105 -1.73 5.55 -9.85
N ARG A 106 -2.64 6.51 -9.92
CA ARG A 106 -2.51 7.63 -10.84
C ARG A 106 -1.35 8.52 -10.42
N ARG A 107 -0.62 9.10 -11.37
CA ARG A 107 0.48 10.04 -11.11
C ARG A 107 0.07 11.16 -10.16
N GLU A 108 -1.09 11.77 -10.38
CA GLU A 108 -1.62 12.86 -9.55
C GLU A 108 -1.65 12.51 -8.05
N VAL A 109 -1.94 11.26 -7.69
CA VAL A 109 -1.91 10.80 -6.29
C VAL A 109 -0.52 10.96 -5.71
N LEU A 110 0.50 10.44 -6.42
CA LEU A 110 1.89 10.46 -5.97
C LEU A 110 2.46 11.88 -5.89
N GLU A 111 2.06 12.77 -6.80
CA GLU A 111 2.43 14.18 -6.77
C GLU A 111 1.78 14.90 -5.57
N THR A 112 0.51 14.61 -5.28
CA THR A 112 -0.26 15.32 -4.25
C THR A 112 0.07 14.90 -2.83
N ILE A 113 0.30 13.59 -2.57
CA ILE A 113 0.49 13.08 -1.19
C ILE A 113 1.77 13.58 -0.51
N GLY A 114 2.70 14.17 -1.26
CA GLY A 114 3.95 14.71 -0.73
C GLY A 114 4.88 13.58 -0.24
N LEU A 115 5.50 12.87 -1.16
CA LEU A 115 6.33 11.68 -0.90
C LEU A 115 7.44 11.90 0.15
N ASP A 116 7.98 13.12 0.24
CA ASP A 116 9.00 13.48 1.24
C ASP A 116 8.43 13.58 2.68
N GLY A 117 7.11 13.72 2.80
CA GLY A 117 6.42 13.74 4.09
C GLY A 117 6.02 12.36 4.61
N ILE A 118 6.28 11.29 3.88
CA ILE A 118 6.03 9.90 4.30
C ILE A 118 7.12 9.49 5.29
N ARG A 119 6.70 9.08 6.49
CA ARG A 119 7.60 8.85 7.63
C ARG A 119 8.03 7.40 7.78
N PHE A 120 7.11 6.46 7.53
CA PHE A 120 7.35 5.05 7.76
C PHE A 120 8.15 4.42 6.62
N LYS A 121 9.09 3.53 6.97
CA LYS A 121 9.98 2.85 6.02
C LYS A 121 9.72 1.36 5.89
N GLY A 122 9.04 0.78 6.89
CA GLY A 122 8.70 -0.63 6.98
C GLY A 122 7.26 -0.93 6.56
N TYR A 123 6.59 -1.85 7.24
CA TYR A 123 5.20 -2.25 6.94
C TYR A 123 4.19 -1.11 7.06
N ALA A 124 4.39 -0.22 8.02
CA ALA A 124 3.52 0.95 8.21
C ALA A 124 3.56 1.91 7.01
N PHE A 125 4.59 1.87 6.16
CA PHE A 125 4.65 2.60 4.89
C PHE A 125 3.42 2.33 4.02
N GLN A 126 3.04 1.06 3.88
CA GLN A 126 1.89 0.67 3.07
C GLN A 126 0.58 1.25 3.58
N ILE A 127 0.47 1.37 4.90
CA ILE A 127 -0.70 1.96 5.57
C ILE A 127 -0.68 3.47 5.40
N GLU A 128 0.47 4.13 5.63
CA GLU A 128 0.61 5.58 5.52
C GLU A 128 0.30 6.08 4.10
N MET A 129 0.78 5.40 3.07
CA MET A 129 0.50 5.75 1.67
C MET A 129 -1.01 5.78 1.38
N LYS A 130 -1.74 4.71 1.76
CA LYS A 130 -3.18 4.63 1.57
C LYS A 130 -3.94 5.65 2.39
N PHE A 131 -3.55 5.81 3.66
CA PHE A 131 -4.16 6.77 4.56
C PHE A 131 -3.96 8.21 4.09
N THR A 132 -2.75 8.56 3.63
CA THR A 132 -2.48 9.90 3.09
C THR A 132 -3.28 10.15 1.81
N ALA A 133 -3.33 9.20 0.87
CA ALA A 133 -4.15 9.31 -0.31
C ALA A 133 -5.64 9.52 0.02
N TYR A 134 -6.17 8.74 0.97
CA TYR A 134 -7.55 8.89 1.45
C TYR A 134 -7.81 10.26 2.07
N LYS A 135 -6.89 10.76 2.91
CA LYS A 135 -6.99 12.10 3.54
C LYS A 135 -6.88 13.25 2.53
N CYS A 136 -6.21 13.04 1.41
CA CYS A 136 -6.16 13.97 0.29
C CYS A 136 -7.43 13.94 -0.60
N GLY A 137 -8.42 13.09 -0.29
CA GLY A 137 -9.69 13.01 -1.01
C GLY A 137 -9.66 12.10 -2.25
N PHE A 138 -8.64 11.26 -2.41
CA PHE A 138 -8.56 10.32 -3.54
C PHE A 138 -9.46 9.09 -3.34
N LYS A 139 -10.07 8.64 -4.45
CA LYS A 139 -10.92 7.45 -4.50
C LYS A 139 -10.07 6.19 -4.58
N ILE A 140 -10.25 5.28 -3.64
CA ILE A 140 -9.52 4.02 -3.55
C ILE A 140 -10.47 2.86 -3.85
N ALA A 141 -10.07 1.97 -4.75
CA ALA A 141 -10.78 0.71 -5.02
C ALA A 141 -9.97 -0.49 -4.54
N GLU A 142 -10.66 -1.57 -4.19
CA GLU A 142 -10.07 -2.88 -3.95
C GLU A 142 -10.46 -3.85 -5.07
N VAL A 143 -9.46 -4.57 -5.59
CA VAL A 143 -9.61 -5.64 -6.58
C VAL A 143 -9.24 -6.95 -5.89
N PRO A 144 -10.12 -7.96 -5.84
CA PRO A 144 -9.78 -9.24 -5.22
C PRO A 144 -8.64 -9.91 -5.99
N VAL A 145 -7.57 -10.25 -5.29
CA VAL A 145 -6.41 -10.97 -5.85
C VAL A 145 -6.06 -12.17 -4.96
N ILE A 146 -5.51 -13.21 -5.55
CA ILE A 146 -5.00 -14.36 -4.82
C ILE A 146 -3.52 -14.12 -4.51
N PHE A 147 -3.18 -14.18 -3.23
CA PHE A 147 -1.80 -14.07 -2.79
C PHE A 147 -1.23 -15.47 -2.51
N VAL A 148 -0.20 -15.85 -3.24
CA VAL A 148 0.48 -17.13 -3.04
C VAL A 148 1.68 -16.93 -2.11
N ASN A 149 1.91 -17.85 -1.17
CA ASN A 149 3.11 -17.76 -0.34
C ASN A 149 4.34 -17.91 -1.23
N ARG A 150 5.35 -17.04 -1.02
CA ARG A 150 6.61 -17.14 -1.77
C ARG A 150 7.26 -18.51 -1.57
N GLU A 151 7.85 -19.03 -2.62
CA GLU A 151 8.55 -20.31 -2.58
C GLU A 151 9.99 -20.16 -2.07
N LEU A 152 10.59 -18.98 -2.26
CA LEU A 152 11.97 -18.69 -1.90
C LEU A 152 12.05 -17.59 -0.83
N GLY A 153 12.91 -17.81 0.16
CA GLY A 153 13.19 -16.86 1.23
C GLY A 153 12.29 -16.99 2.45
N THR A 154 12.76 -16.45 3.57
CA THR A 154 12.05 -16.45 4.86
C THR A 154 11.31 -15.13 5.09
N SER A 155 10.16 -15.19 5.76
CA SER A 155 9.43 -14.01 6.18
C SER A 155 10.25 -13.22 7.20
N LYS A 156 10.45 -11.91 6.94
CA LYS A 156 11.18 -11.00 7.85
C LYS A 156 10.30 -10.44 8.96
N MET A 157 9.04 -10.88 9.08
CA MET A 157 8.18 -10.42 10.17
C MET A 157 8.64 -11.03 11.49
N ASN A 158 9.08 -10.18 12.40
CA ASN A 158 9.33 -10.51 13.80
C ASN A 158 8.41 -9.67 14.70
N GLY A 159 8.32 -10.03 16.00
CA GLY A 159 7.42 -9.37 16.94
C GLY A 159 7.69 -7.87 17.13
N SER A 160 8.95 -7.43 16.97
CA SER A 160 9.31 -6.01 17.09
C SER A 160 8.74 -5.17 15.94
N ILE A 161 8.77 -5.69 14.73
CA ILE A 161 8.18 -5.02 13.54
C ILE A 161 6.67 -4.90 13.68
N PHE A 162 6.02 -5.90 14.27
CA PHE A 162 4.58 -5.85 14.54
C PHE A 162 4.24 -4.78 15.58
N GLY A 163 4.97 -4.73 16.70
CA GLY A 163 4.77 -3.70 17.74
C GLY A 163 4.98 -2.29 17.22
N GLU A 164 6.05 -2.06 16.42
CA GLU A 164 6.30 -0.79 15.75
C GLU A 164 5.14 -0.39 14.81
N ALA A 165 4.58 -1.34 14.06
CA ALA A 165 3.46 -1.08 13.18
C ALA A 165 2.18 -0.71 13.96
N VAL A 166 1.89 -1.36 15.08
CA VAL A 166 0.73 -1.06 15.93
C VAL A 166 0.82 0.37 16.49
N LEU A 167 1.93 0.73 17.11
CA LEU A 167 2.16 2.10 17.62
C LEU A 167 2.18 3.13 16.49
N GLY A 168 2.78 2.79 15.36
CA GLY A 168 2.85 3.64 14.18
C GLY A 168 1.47 4.02 13.64
N VAL A 169 0.49 3.12 13.66
CA VAL A 169 -0.88 3.40 13.23
C VAL A 169 -1.57 4.41 14.15
N ILE A 170 -1.37 4.29 15.46
CA ILE A 170 -1.90 5.27 16.43
C ILE A 170 -1.23 6.64 16.20
N GLN A 171 0.09 6.68 16.05
CA GLN A 171 0.82 7.91 15.78
C GLN A 171 0.38 8.56 14.46
N LEU A 172 0.12 7.75 13.42
CA LEU A 172 -0.40 8.21 12.15
C LEU A 172 -1.78 8.88 12.31
N LYS A 173 -2.67 8.25 13.08
CA LYS A 173 -4.02 8.79 13.35
C LYS A 173 -3.94 10.10 14.14
N LEU A 174 -3.23 10.12 15.25
CA LEU A 174 -3.09 11.31 16.09
C LEU A 174 -2.39 12.45 15.33
N GLY A 175 -1.30 12.13 14.64
CA GLY A 175 -0.58 13.10 13.81
C GLY A 175 -1.43 13.68 12.67
N SER A 176 -2.42 12.92 12.20
CA SER A 176 -3.31 13.38 11.14
C SER A 176 -4.24 14.56 11.56
N TRP A 177 -4.44 14.79 12.83
CA TRP A 177 -5.22 15.94 13.32
C TRP A 177 -4.46 17.25 13.20
N PHE A 178 -3.14 17.19 13.21
CA PHE A 178 -2.26 18.35 13.13
C PHE A 178 -1.60 18.53 11.75
N ARG A 179 -1.71 17.52 10.87
CA ARG A 179 -1.14 17.55 9.52
C ARG A 179 -2.17 18.10 8.53
N LYS A 180 -1.78 19.11 7.77
CA LYS A 180 -2.57 19.58 6.61
C LYS A 180 -2.34 18.61 5.44
N TYR A 181 -3.42 18.13 4.84
CA TYR A 181 -3.39 17.27 3.66
C TYR A 181 -3.79 18.11 2.44
N PRO A 182 -2.92 18.21 1.41
CA PRO A 182 -3.31 18.80 0.14
C PRO A 182 -4.54 18.06 -0.40
N GLN A 183 -5.54 18.77 -0.85
CA GLN A 183 -6.72 18.13 -1.42
C GLN A 183 -6.52 17.86 -2.90
N LYS A 184 -7.09 16.75 -3.39
CA LYS A 184 -7.19 16.46 -4.81
C LYS A 184 -7.79 17.66 -5.54
N LYS A 185 -7.17 18.11 -6.63
CA LYS A 185 -7.74 19.15 -7.49
C LYS A 185 -9.01 18.60 -8.12
N THR A 186 -10.13 19.28 -7.91
CA THR A 186 -11.37 19.00 -8.63
C THR A 186 -11.22 19.62 -10.02
N VAL A 187 -11.19 18.78 -11.06
CA VAL A 187 -11.24 19.23 -12.48
C VAL A 187 -12.69 19.37 -12.87
#